data_cfe03b482bc9183027330270c94ffc02
#
_entry.id   cfe03b482bc9183027330270c94ffc02
#
_cell.length_a   1.000
_cell.length_b   1.000
_cell.length_c   1.000
_cell.angle_alpha   90.00
_cell.angle_beta   90.00
_cell.angle_gamma   90.00
#
_symmetry.space_group_name_H-M   'P 1'
#
loop_
_entity.id
_entity.type
_entity.pdbx_description
1 polymer ?
#
loop_
_entity_poly.entity_id
_entity_poly.type
_entity_poly.pdbx_seq_one_letter_code
_entity_poly.pdbx_strand_id
1 'polypeptide(L)'
;GKYGYDKYLGNCHMVPNHALIIMSLLFGDDDFQKTLMIVNTAGWDTDCNSGNVGCILGIKNGLAGLKTGPDYLSPINDTIYCPTAVGGETITDALTESYKIINTARNLEGLGDVEVKLGARYHFNLPESTQSWKVNNLDDNNPSTFISNTEYKSDIGDRALEIKFDDLSTGLLSECYVDTFFPEDLTKLEGLARDRFFHYDFISCPIVYSGQKIKTQLISNSIKDITVNLFVKYWGEKDKLIKINSEDFFFQNNEIKNIEWNVPDTHSNPIAQIGIAISSSEKASGTLLVNYLDIIGEPKMTFKKPEHIANPKRGVAFETPFYGHMWRNNFVQAIDKWESRWKEPFRITQNIGRGVVFTGNDKWKNYSVSSKLNFHLVKSGGLIARVQGLKRYYALEVTAQNKLRIAKMYYDLEILKEIDFDFEFFTDYNLTLQVNNGHIKGYLDDKLIIEVEDKNNPLDFGGAGIVAEDGTMCTDQISVS
;
A
#
# COMPACT_ATOMS: atom_id res chain seq x y z
N GLY A 1 -1.24 45.47 8.01
CA GLY A 1 0.22 45.62 8.16
C GLY A 1 0.97 45.68 6.81
N LYS A 2 2.27 45.89 6.84
CA LYS A 2 3.08 46.03 5.61
C LYS A 2 3.03 44.79 4.71
N TYR A 3 2.84 43.60 5.29
CA TYR A 3 2.85 42.29 4.66
C TYR A 3 1.57 41.49 4.95
N GLY A 4 0.43 42.13 5.12
CA GLY A 4 -0.85 41.44 5.40
C GLY A 4 -1.43 40.72 4.18
N TYR A 5 -2.40 39.83 4.44
CA TYR A 5 -3.13 39.08 3.41
C TYR A 5 -3.92 39.99 2.43
N ASP A 6 -4.21 41.25 2.86
CA ASP A 6 -4.78 42.30 2.02
C ASP A 6 -3.88 42.73 0.87
N LYS A 7 -2.57 42.53 1.00
CA LYS A 7 -1.56 42.90 0.00
C LYS A 7 -0.98 41.71 -0.76
N TYR A 8 -0.93 40.57 -0.11
CA TYR A 8 -0.40 39.32 -0.64
C TYR A 8 -1.49 38.27 -0.47
N LEU A 9 -2.20 38.00 -1.56
CA LEU A 9 -3.27 37.02 -1.58
C LEU A 9 -2.69 35.61 -1.47
N GLY A 10 -3.33 34.76 -0.65
CA GLY A 10 -2.89 33.39 -0.36
C GLY A 10 -1.98 33.31 0.87
N ASN A 11 -1.79 32.11 1.37
CA ASN A 11 -1.07 31.82 2.62
C ASN A 11 0.29 31.11 2.42
N CYS A 12 0.59 30.65 1.21
CA CYS A 12 1.80 29.86 0.93
C CYS A 12 2.95 30.67 0.30
N HIS A 13 3.11 31.94 0.71
CA HIS A 13 4.22 32.75 0.23
C HIS A 13 5.53 32.38 0.89
N MET A 14 6.55 32.07 0.10
CA MET A 14 7.85 31.56 0.57
C MET A 14 8.53 32.48 1.58
N VAL A 15 8.55 33.79 1.36
CA VAL A 15 9.27 34.74 2.23
C VAL A 15 8.72 34.76 3.65
N PRO A 16 7.39 35.00 3.89
CA PRO A 16 6.85 34.96 5.24
C PRO A 16 6.91 33.55 5.84
N ASN A 17 6.63 32.48 5.07
CA ASN A 17 6.69 31.12 5.58
C ASN A 17 8.10 30.77 6.08
N HIS A 18 9.12 31.02 5.28
CA HIS A 18 10.51 30.78 5.68
C HIS A 18 10.93 31.62 6.90
N ALA A 19 10.53 32.90 6.92
CA ALA A 19 10.80 33.79 8.05
C ALA A 19 10.15 33.28 9.35
N LEU A 20 8.93 32.74 9.29
CA LEU A 20 8.22 32.18 10.43
C LEU A 20 8.86 30.90 10.96
N ILE A 21 9.35 30.01 10.09
CA ILE A 21 10.12 28.85 10.49
C ILE A 21 11.35 29.27 11.28
N ILE A 22 12.15 30.20 10.74
CA ILE A 22 13.36 30.70 11.41
C ILE A 22 13.00 31.40 12.74
N MET A 23 12.01 32.29 12.74
CA MET A 23 11.53 32.97 13.93
C MET A 23 11.13 31.97 15.03
N SER A 24 10.36 30.97 14.68
CA SER A 24 9.88 29.97 15.64
C SER A 24 11.03 29.16 16.25
N LEU A 25 12.02 28.78 15.46
CA LEU A 25 13.22 28.11 15.94
C LEU A 25 14.08 29.00 16.87
N LEU A 26 14.17 30.31 16.57
CA LEU A 26 14.91 31.24 17.38
C LEU A 26 14.27 31.56 18.74
N PHE A 27 12.94 31.59 18.80
CA PHE A 27 12.19 31.96 20.01
C PHE A 27 11.60 30.77 20.77
N GLY A 28 11.75 29.58 20.23
CA GLY A 28 11.21 28.34 20.79
C GLY A 28 12.04 27.70 21.90
N ASP A 29 13.26 28.21 22.16
CA ASP A 29 14.17 27.71 23.19
C ASP A 29 14.51 26.21 23.06
N ASP A 30 14.53 25.69 21.86
CA ASP A 30 14.67 24.26 21.55
C ASP A 30 13.56 23.34 22.12
N ASP A 31 12.51 23.93 22.71
CA ASP A 31 11.35 23.21 23.20
C ASP A 31 10.39 22.90 22.03
N PHE A 32 10.06 21.61 21.87
CA PHE A 32 9.23 21.14 20.76
C PHE A 32 7.84 21.76 20.78
N GLN A 33 7.16 21.70 21.93
CA GLN A 33 5.81 22.24 22.08
C GLN A 33 5.77 23.77 21.91
N LYS A 34 6.67 24.48 22.57
CA LYS A 34 6.75 25.94 22.50
C LYS A 34 6.98 26.42 21.08
N THR A 35 7.91 25.79 20.36
CA THR A 35 8.23 26.15 18.98
C THR A 35 7.05 25.90 18.05
N LEU A 36 6.37 24.75 18.20
CA LEU A 36 5.14 24.45 17.45
C LEU A 36 4.03 25.43 17.76
N MET A 37 3.83 25.84 19.02
CA MET A 37 2.85 26.86 19.39
C MET A 37 3.12 28.19 18.68
N ILE A 38 4.38 28.64 18.65
CA ILE A 38 4.76 29.89 17.99
C ILE A 38 4.40 29.83 16.50
N VAL A 39 4.83 28.78 15.79
CA VAL A 39 4.61 28.66 14.35
C VAL A 39 3.12 28.49 14.00
N ASN A 40 2.38 27.71 14.80
CA ASN A 40 0.95 27.46 14.57
C ASN A 40 0.05 28.68 14.82
N THR A 41 0.50 29.65 15.61
CA THR A 41 -0.27 30.86 15.94
C THR A 41 0.15 32.07 15.12
N ALA A 42 1.18 31.96 14.30
CA ALA A 42 1.74 33.11 13.55
C ALA A 42 1.01 33.41 12.23
N GLY A 43 0.16 32.54 11.74
CA GLY A 43 -0.46 32.65 10.41
C GLY A 43 0.48 32.19 9.29
N TRP A 44 0.10 32.42 8.03
CA TRP A 44 0.91 32.05 6.86
C TRP A 44 1.24 30.57 6.79
N ASP A 45 0.33 29.73 6.31
CA ASP A 45 0.57 28.32 6.04
C ASP A 45 1.10 27.53 7.26
N THR A 46 0.35 27.59 8.33
CA THR A 46 0.77 27.08 9.64
C THR A 46 1.05 25.57 9.67
N ASP A 47 0.34 24.78 8.89
CA ASP A 47 0.51 23.32 8.77
C ASP A 47 1.85 22.95 8.11
N CYS A 48 2.16 23.52 6.95
CA CYS A 48 3.44 23.29 6.28
C CYS A 48 4.63 23.77 7.11
N ASN A 49 4.53 24.97 7.70
CA ASN A 49 5.57 25.54 8.55
C ASN A 49 5.78 24.69 9.80
N SER A 50 4.71 24.17 10.41
CA SER A 50 4.78 23.28 11.57
C SER A 50 5.43 21.94 11.21
N GLY A 51 5.14 21.40 10.06
CA GLY A 51 5.80 20.19 9.56
C GLY A 51 7.31 20.36 9.44
N ASN A 52 7.75 21.48 8.87
CA ASN A 52 9.19 21.80 8.76
C ASN A 52 9.87 21.95 10.13
N VAL A 53 9.26 22.74 11.03
CA VAL A 53 9.78 22.97 12.39
C VAL A 53 9.80 21.66 13.19
N GLY A 54 8.72 20.88 13.13
CA GLY A 54 8.60 19.59 13.82
C GLY A 54 9.66 18.58 13.35
N CYS A 55 9.93 18.53 12.05
CA CYS A 55 10.97 17.68 11.48
C CYS A 55 12.37 18.07 12.01
N ILE A 56 12.71 19.35 11.96
CA ILE A 56 14.01 19.85 12.44
C ILE A 56 14.21 19.57 13.94
N LEU A 57 13.21 19.86 14.77
CA LEU A 57 13.30 19.63 16.21
C LEU A 57 13.22 18.15 16.57
N GLY A 58 12.46 17.34 15.82
CA GLY A 58 12.45 15.90 15.99
C GLY A 58 13.81 15.26 15.76
N ILE A 59 14.52 15.69 14.71
CA ILE A 59 15.90 15.26 14.46
C ILE A 59 16.86 15.75 15.56
N LYS A 60 16.72 17.02 15.99
CA LYS A 60 17.57 17.61 16.99
C LYS A 60 17.41 17.00 18.38
N ASN A 61 16.17 16.83 18.82
CA ASN A 61 15.84 16.46 20.21
C ASN A 61 15.57 14.96 20.39
N GLY A 62 15.36 14.22 19.30
CA GLY A 62 14.99 12.80 19.32
C GLY A 62 13.62 12.56 19.97
N LEU A 63 13.29 11.29 20.21
CA LEU A 63 12.02 10.90 20.80
C LEU A 63 11.77 11.50 22.20
N ALA A 64 12.82 11.72 22.98
CA ALA A 64 12.69 12.31 24.31
C ALA A 64 12.14 13.74 24.25
N GLY A 65 12.51 14.52 23.22
CA GLY A 65 12.02 15.88 23.04
C GLY A 65 10.54 15.95 22.70
N LEU A 66 9.97 14.93 22.08
CA LEU A 66 8.53 14.86 21.74
C LEU A 66 7.65 14.64 22.98
N LYS A 67 8.23 14.22 24.11
CA LYS A 67 7.49 13.89 25.35
C LYS A 67 7.30 15.10 26.29
N THR A 68 7.79 16.26 25.91
CA THR A 68 7.73 17.48 26.76
C THR A 68 6.41 18.23 26.66
N GLY A 69 5.46 17.75 25.88
CA GLY A 69 4.18 18.40 25.61
C GLY A 69 2.99 17.43 25.55
N PRO A 70 1.98 17.77 24.76
CA PRO A 70 0.88 16.85 24.47
C PRO A 70 1.37 15.54 23.84
N ASP A 71 0.53 14.51 23.91
CA ASP A 71 0.80 13.27 23.19
C ASP A 71 0.65 13.50 21.67
N TYR A 72 1.77 13.61 20.98
CA TYR A 72 1.84 13.77 19.53
C TYR A 72 1.89 12.43 18.78
N LEU A 73 2.15 11.33 19.47
CA LEU A 73 2.39 10.02 18.85
C LEU A 73 1.12 9.18 18.75
N SER A 74 0.39 9.00 19.85
CA SER A 74 -0.77 8.09 19.89
C SER A 74 -1.88 8.44 18.92
N PRO A 75 -2.24 9.73 18.67
CA PRO A 75 -3.30 10.06 17.72
C PRO A 75 -2.95 9.70 16.28
N ILE A 76 -1.66 9.70 15.92
CA ILE A 76 -1.16 9.41 14.57
C ILE A 76 -0.82 7.94 14.44
N ASN A 77 -0.32 7.32 15.54
CA ASN A 77 0.08 5.91 15.62
C ASN A 77 1.04 5.50 14.49
N ASP A 78 2.03 6.33 14.18
CA ASP A 78 2.98 6.18 13.07
C ASP A 78 2.36 6.14 11.67
N THR A 79 1.04 6.23 11.53
CA THR A 79 0.35 6.05 10.24
C THR A 79 0.66 7.19 9.28
N ILE A 80 1.06 6.83 8.07
CA ILE A 80 1.30 7.77 6.98
C ILE A 80 0.50 7.32 5.76
N TYR A 81 -0.22 8.26 5.14
CA TYR A 81 -0.86 8.09 3.84
C TYR A 81 -0.13 8.98 2.83
N CYS A 82 0.61 8.37 1.92
CA CYS A 82 1.35 9.06 0.85
C CYS A 82 0.77 8.69 -0.51
N PRO A 83 -0.30 9.36 -0.99
CA PRO A 83 -0.84 9.11 -2.32
C PRO A 83 0.25 9.33 -3.37
N THR A 84 0.60 8.28 -4.06
CA THR A 84 1.66 8.27 -5.07
C THR A 84 1.25 7.41 -6.25
N ALA A 85 1.90 7.62 -7.41
CA ALA A 85 1.72 6.77 -8.57
C ALA A 85 2.24 5.32 -8.34
N VAL A 86 2.94 5.06 -7.24
CA VAL A 86 3.29 3.71 -6.76
C VAL A 86 2.26 3.31 -5.71
N GLY A 87 1.06 2.94 -6.14
CA GLY A 87 -0.09 2.72 -5.27
C GLY A 87 0.15 1.79 -4.06
N GLY A 88 1.01 0.79 -4.19
CA GLY A 88 1.35 -0.16 -3.11
C GLY A 88 2.18 0.43 -1.96
N GLU A 89 2.64 1.67 -2.08
CA GLU A 89 3.37 2.40 -1.03
C GLU A 89 2.55 3.51 -0.37
N THR A 90 1.29 3.66 -0.72
CA THR A 90 0.43 4.73 -0.22
C THR A 90 0.18 4.60 1.27
N ILE A 91 -0.10 3.39 1.75
CA ILE A 91 -0.31 3.12 3.17
C ILE A 91 1.01 2.63 3.75
N THR A 92 1.61 3.44 4.58
CA THR A 92 2.93 3.22 5.15
C THR A 92 2.99 3.70 6.60
N ASP A 93 4.16 3.67 7.19
CA ASP A 93 4.39 4.11 8.56
C ASP A 93 5.71 4.89 8.67
N ALA A 94 5.84 5.65 9.77
CA ALA A 94 6.99 6.52 10.00
C ALA A 94 8.31 5.75 10.04
N LEU A 95 8.30 4.52 10.54
CA LEU A 95 9.49 3.68 10.63
C LEU A 95 9.95 3.21 9.24
N THR A 96 9.02 2.68 8.44
CA THR A 96 9.29 2.27 7.06
C THR A 96 9.86 3.42 6.23
N GLU A 97 9.24 4.60 6.29
CA GLU A 97 9.71 5.76 5.52
C GLU A 97 11.07 6.28 6.02
N SER A 98 11.33 6.23 7.33
CA SER A 98 12.64 6.59 7.88
C SER A 98 13.75 5.68 7.35
N TYR A 99 13.52 4.37 7.27
CA TYR A 99 14.50 3.43 6.70
C TYR A 99 14.71 3.64 5.20
N LYS A 100 13.65 3.96 4.44
CA LYS A 100 13.79 4.32 3.01
C LYS A 100 14.70 5.52 2.82
N ILE A 101 14.52 6.58 3.63
CA ILE A 101 15.37 7.79 3.58
C ILE A 101 16.82 7.45 3.96
N ILE A 102 17.02 6.71 5.05
CA ILE A 102 18.36 6.29 5.50
C ILE A 102 19.05 5.45 4.43
N ASN A 103 18.38 4.45 3.89
CA ASN A 103 18.95 3.57 2.88
C ASN A 103 19.25 4.30 1.57
N THR A 104 18.40 5.26 1.17
CA THR A 104 18.68 6.12 0.03
C THR A 104 19.98 6.92 0.24
N ALA A 105 20.14 7.55 1.40
CA ALA A 105 21.36 8.30 1.73
C ALA A 105 22.60 7.39 1.77
N ARG A 106 22.49 6.21 2.38
CA ARG A 106 23.57 5.21 2.45
C ARG A 106 23.99 4.72 1.05
N ASN A 107 23.03 4.48 0.18
CA ASN A 107 23.30 4.05 -1.19
C ASN A 107 24.01 5.13 -2.01
N LEU A 108 23.69 6.40 -1.80
CA LEU A 108 24.42 7.52 -2.41
C LEU A 108 25.89 7.58 -1.95
N GLU A 109 26.17 7.14 -0.71
CA GLU A 109 27.51 7.03 -0.17
C GLU A 109 28.19 5.66 -0.43
N GLY A 110 27.53 4.75 -1.15
CA GLY A 110 28.05 3.41 -1.46
C GLY A 110 28.11 2.45 -0.27
N LEU A 111 27.35 2.70 0.81
CA LEU A 111 27.36 1.92 2.04
C LEU A 111 26.38 0.73 2.05
N GLY A 112 25.50 0.63 1.04
CA GLY A 112 24.44 -0.39 0.99
C GLY A 112 23.35 -0.21 2.06
N ASP A 113 22.27 -0.99 1.95
CA ASP A 113 21.11 -0.90 2.83
C ASP A 113 21.39 -1.40 4.24
N VAL A 114 20.71 -0.80 5.23
CA VAL A 114 20.52 -1.40 6.56
C VAL A 114 19.29 -2.27 6.47
N GLU A 115 19.50 -3.57 6.63
CA GLU A 115 18.43 -4.54 6.69
C GLU A 115 18.16 -4.92 8.15
N VAL A 116 16.91 -4.78 8.58
CA VAL A 116 16.47 -5.10 9.94
C VAL A 116 15.52 -6.29 9.89
N LYS A 117 15.73 -7.25 10.78
CA LYS A 117 14.90 -8.45 10.90
C LYS A 117 14.59 -9.10 9.55
N LEU A 118 15.65 -9.37 8.78
CA LEU A 118 15.57 -10.04 7.47
C LEU A 118 14.75 -9.25 6.43
N GLY A 119 14.68 -7.93 6.53
CA GLY A 119 13.91 -7.08 5.62
C GLY A 119 12.40 -7.14 5.81
N ALA A 120 11.93 -7.65 6.96
CA ALA A 120 10.51 -7.74 7.25
C ALA A 120 9.83 -6.37 7.26
N ARG A 121 8.62 -6.29 6.68
CA ARG A 121 7.86 -5.04 6.61
C ARG A 121 7.52 -4.49 8.00
N TYR A 122 7.06 -5.33 8.91
CA TYR A 122 6.75 -4.96 10.29
C TYR A 122 7.79 -5.55 11.21
N HIS A 123 8.81 -4.79 11.52
CA HIS A 123 9.95 -5.25 12.32
C HIS A 123 10.03 -4.63 13.70
N PHE A 124 9.26 -3.58 13.99
CA PHE A 124 9.12 -2.92 15.29
C PHE A 124 10.45 -2.48 15.95
N ASN A 125 11.52 -2.36 15.20
CA ASN A 125 12.87 -2.19 15.78
C ASN A 125 13.24 -0.73 16.05
N LEU A 126 12.25 0.10 16.40
CA LEU A 126 12.43 1.47 16.89
C LEU A 126 11.58 1.65 18.15
N PRO A 127 12.15 2.24 19.23
CA PRO A 127 11.38 2.52 20.45
C PRO A 127 10.07 3.25 20.15
N GLU A 128 8.99 2.80 20.81
CA GLU A 128 7.65 3.39 20.77
C GLU A 128 6.89 3.25 19.46
N SER A 129 7.53 2.84 18.37
CA SER A 129 6.84 2.59 17.10
C SER A 129 6.06 1.28 17.13
N THR A 130 4.76 1.34 16.86
CA THR A 130 3.90 0.18 16.62
C THR A 130 3.68 -0.09 15.13
N GLN A 131 4.29 0.69 14.25
CA GLN A 131 4.12 0.61 12.79
C GLN A 131 2.65 0.54 12.36
N SER A 132 1.84 1.46 12.88
CA SER A 132 0.40 1.60 12.59
C SER A 132 -0.50 0.46 13.07
N TRP A 133 0.02 -0.50 13.84
CA TRP A 133 -0.83 -1.53 14.44
C TRP A 133 -1.81 -0.92 15.44
N LYS A 134 -3.04 -1.46 15.46
CA LYS A 134 -4.17 -0.97 16.24
C LYS A 134 -4.85 -2.13 16.96
N VAL A 135 -5.50 -1.82 18.07
CA VAL A 135 -6.39 -2.76 18.78
C VAL A 135 -7.80 -2.64 18.20
N ASN A 136 -8.47 -3.77 18.05
CA ASN A 136 -9.88 -3.78 17.69
C ASN A 136 -10.74 -3.53 18.92
N ASN A 137 -11.06 -2.27 19.21
CA ASN A 137 -11.87 -1.87 20.38
C ASN A 137 -13.37 -1.70 20.05
N LEU A 138 -13.83 -2.14 18.87
CA LEU A 138 -15.20 -1.88 18.40
C LEU A 138 -16.26 -2.78 19.05
N ASP A 139 -15.86 -3.72 19.90
CA ASP A 139 -16.78 -4.64 20.57
C ASP A 139 -16.69 -4.45 22.09
N ASP A 140 -17.78 -4.03 22.73
CA ASP A 140 -17.88 -3.91 24.21
C ASP A 140 -17.61 -5.24 24.95
N ASN A 141 -17.48 -6.34 24.20
CA ASN A 141 -17.17 -7.68 24.71
C ASN A 141 -15.68 -8.05 24.54
N ASN A 142 -14.83 -7.15 24.08
CA ASN A 142 -13.40 -7.44 23.96
C ASN A 142 -12.73 -7.43 25.33
N PRO A 143 -11.87 -8.43 25.63
CA PRO A 143 -10.98 -8.35 26.78
C PRO A 143 -10.11 -7.11 26.65
N SER A 144 -9.67 -6.56 27.79
CA SER A 144 -8.75 -5.43 27.80
C SER A 144 -7.48 -5.79 27.01
N THR A 145 -7.38 -5.26 25.81
CA THR A 145 -6.26 -5.51 24.90
C THR A 145 -5.48 -4.23 24.71
N PHE A 146 -4.17 -4.31 24.84
CA PHE A 146 -3.25 -3.20 24.65
C PHE A 146 -2.10 -3.64 23.75
N ILE A 147 -1.61 -2.73 22.93
CA ILE A 147 -0.37 -2.94 22.17
C ILE A 147 0.66 -1.91 22.55
N SER A 148 1.91 -2.33 22.58
CA SER A 148 3.05 -1.45 22.81
C SER A 148 4.30 -2.00 22.13
N ASN A 149 5.27 -1.13 21.92
CA ASN A 149 6.58 -1.55 21.47
C ASN A 149 7.44 -1.86 22.69
N THR A 150 8.00 -3.05 22.78
CA THR A 150 8.78 -3.51 23.94
C THR A 150 10.18 -3.98 23.57
N GLU A 151 11.10 -3.98 24.53
CA GLU A 151 12.39 -4.61 24.37
C GLU A 151 12.27 -6.12 24.30
N TYR A 152 12.83 -6.71 23.25
CA TYR A 152 12.93 -8.14 23.06
C TYR A 152 14.20 -8.46 22.28
N LYS A 153 15.22 -8.93 22.98
CA LYS A 153 16.51 -9.28 22.38
C LYS A 153 16.42 -10.61 21.66
N SER A 154 16.66 -10.59 20.37
CA SER A 154 16.79 -11.77 19.51
C SER A 154 18.04 -11.66 18.64
N ASP A 155 18.38 -12.73 17.92
CA ASP A 155 19.53 -12.74 17.00
C ASP A 155 19.34 -11.80 15.80
N ILE A 156 18.12 -11.31 15.56
CA ILE A 156 17.76 -10.50 14.39
C ILE A 156 17.31 -9.08 14.73
N GLY A 157 17.17 -8.73 16.02
CA GLY A 157 16.77 -7.39 16.46
C GLY A 157 16.46 -7.32 17.95
N ASP A 158 16.24 -6.11 18.46
CA ASP A 158 16.20 -5.84 19.90
C ASP A 158 14.81 -5.48 20.44
N ARG A 159 13.79 -5.42 19.60
CA ARG A 159 12.44 -4.99 20.00
C ARG A 159 11.35 -5.82 19.32
N ALA A 160 10.14 -5.80 19.88
CA ALA A 160 8.96 -6.48 19.35
C ALA A 160 7.69 -5.65 19.59
N LEU A 161 6.62 -5.95 18.86
CA LEU A 161 5.28 -5.52 19.24
C LEU A 161 4.77 -6.46 20.34
N GLU A 162 4.39 -5.91 21.47
CA GLU A 162 3.71 -6.61 22.55
C GLU A 162 2.20 -6.44 22.42
N ILE A 163 1.49 -7.55 22.45
CA ILE A 163 0.03 -7.61 22.56
C ILE A 163 -0.28 -8.13 23.95
N LYS A 164 -0.72 -7.25 24.84
CA LYS A 164 -1.14 -7.58 26.19
C LYS A 164 -2.64 -7.81 26.21
N PHE A 165 -3.08 -8.89 26.84
CA PHE A 165 -4.48 -9.22 27.03
C PHE A 165 -4.73 -9.58 28.49
N ASP A 166 -5.83 -9.03 29.03
CA ASP A 166 -6.26 -9.28 30.40
C ASP A 166 -7.68 -9.84 30.36
N ASP A 167 -7.92 -10.84 31.21
CA ASP A 167 -9.24 -11.48 31.40
C ASP A 167 -9.84 -12.10 30.13
N LEU A 168 -8.99 -12.56 29.19
CA LEU A 168 -9.43 -13.34 28.06
C LEU A 168 -10.15 -14.60 28.56
N SER A 169 -11.36 -14.84 28.07
CA SER A 169 -12.19 -15.98 28.48
C SER A 169 -12.85 -16.63 27.28
N THR A 170 -13.43 -17.82 27.48
CA THR A 170 -14.07 -18.57 26.40
C THR A 170 -15.08 -17.72 25.63
N GLY A 171 -14.90 -17.66 24.32
CA GLY A 171 -15.76 -16.90 23.41
C GLY A 171 -15.37 -15.44 23.21
N LEU A 172 -14.35 -14.93 23.92
CA LEU A 172 -13.77 -13.61 23.71
C LEU A 172 -12.52 -13.71 22.82
N LEU A 173 -12.26 -12.65 22.06
CA LEU A 173 -11.09 -12.51 21.20
C LEU A 173 -10.33 -11.23 21.55
N SER A 174 -9.03 -11.35 21.77
CA SER A 174 -8.12 -10.20 21.80
C SER A 174 -7.57 -10.02 20.40
N GLU A 175 -7.89 -8.91 19.73
CA GLU A 175 -7.53 -8.69 18.34
C GLU A 175 -6.72 -7.41 18.16
N CYS A 176 -5.67 -7.51 17.35
CA CYS A 176 -4.96 -6.35 16.80
C CYS A 176 -4.75 -6.51 15.31
N TYR A 177 -4.61 -5.39 14.61
CA TYR A 177 -4.51 -5.37 13.15
C TYR A 177 -3.73 -4.14 12.66
N VAL A 178 -3.36 -4.18 11.39
CA VAL A 178 -2.85 -3.03 10.65
C VAL A 178 -3.61 -2.91 9.33
N ASP A 179 -3.86 -1.67 8.91
CA ASP A 179 -4.48 -1.40 7.63
C ASP A 179 -3.46 -1.63 6.49
N THR A 180 -3.90 -2.34 5.47
CA THR A 180 -3.12 -2.68 4.27
C THR A 180 -3.72 -2.11 2.99
N PHE A 181 -4.85 -1.43 3.11
CA PHE A 181 -5.58 -0.75 2.06
C PHE A 181 -6.49 0.32 2.68
N PHE A 182 -7.44 0.87 1.96
CA PHE A 182 -8.39 1.85 2.47
C PHE A 182 -9.00 1.41 3.80
N PRO A 183 -8.75 2.13 4.91
CA PRO A 183 -9.29 1.78 6.22
C PRO A 183 -10.80 2.04 6.28
N GLU A 184 -11.47 1.30 7.15
CA GLU A 184 -12.92 1.39 7.33
C GLU A 184 -13.38 2.80 7.75
N ASP A 185 -12.57 3.50 8.52
CA ASP A 185 -12.90 4.84 9.02
C ASP A 185 -13.09 5.86 7.89
N LEU A 186 -12.39 5.70 6.76
CA LEU A 186 -12.58 6.57 5.60
C LEU A 186 -13.98 6.44 5.00
N THR A 187 -14.60 5.27 5.09
CA THR A 187 -15.97 5.07 4.60
C THR A 187 -17.03 5.75 5.46
N LYS A 188 -16.67 6.10 6.70
CA LYS A 188 -17.51 6.75 7.69
C LYS A 188 -17.40 8.28 7.69
N LEU A 189 -16.48 8.84 6.90
CA LEU A 189 -16.32 10.29 6.79
C LEU A 189 -17.57 10.92 6.16
N GLU A 190 -18.04 12.00 6.78
CA GLU A 190 -19.21 12.76 6.34
C GLU A 190 -18.91 14.26 6.23
N GLY A 191 -19.73 14.97 5.46
CA GLY A 191 -19.70 16.43 5.33
C GLY A 191 -18.32 16.96 4.94
N LEU A 192 -17.89 18.04 5.60
CA LEU A 192 -16.66 18.75 5.27
C LEU A 192 -15.39 17.89 5.43
N ALA A 193 -15.36 16.95 6.37
CA ALA A 193 -14.21 16.05 6.56
C ALA A 193 -14.03 15.14 5.34
N ARG A 194 -15.14 14.59 4.84
CA ARG A 194 -15.18 13.82 3.61
C ARG A 194 -14.76 14.65 2.40
N ASP A 195 -15.35 15.82 2.22
CA ASP A 195 -15.06 16.68 1.08
C ASP A 195 -13.59 17.11 1.04
N ARG A 196 -13.00 17.41 2.18
CA ARG A 196 -11.58 17.78 2.28
C ARG A 196 -10.65 16.59 2.03
N PHE A 197 -10.97 15.40 2.57
CA PHE A 197 -10.17 14.20 2.35
C PHE A 197 -10.15 13.83 0.87
N PHE A 198 -11.30 13.91 0.20
CA PHE A 198 -11.45 13.56 -1.21
C PHE A 198 -11.20 14.70 -2.19
N HIS A 199 -10.78 15.86 -1.70
CA HIS A 199 -10.31 16.95 -2.55
C HIS A 199 -9.03 16.56 -3.32
N TYR A 200 -8.22 15.68 -2.76
CA TYR A 200 -7.08 15.06 -3.40
C TYR A 200 -7.43 13.62 -3.76
N ASP A 201 -7.06 13.18 -4.96
CA ASP A 201 -7.22 11.78 -5.35
C ASP A 201 -6.40 10.89 -4.41
N PHE A 202 -7.07 10.07 -3.63
CA PHE A 202 -6.41 9.08 -2.79
C PHE A 202 -6.15 7.82 -3.62
N ILE A 203 -4.95 7.70 -4.15
CA ILE A 203 -4.50 6.58 -4.96
C ILE A 203 -3.83 5.57 -4.03
N SER A 204 -4.32 4.33 -4.01
CA SER A 204 -3.74 3.26 -3.22
C SER A 204 -3.93 1.91 -3.90
N CYS A 205 -2.94 1.03 -3.76
CA CYS A 205 -3.10 -0.41 -3.99
C CYS A 205 -2.96 -1.13 -2.65
N PRO A 206 -3.55 -2.32 -2.49
CA PRO A 206 -3.30 -3.14 -1.31
C PRO A 206 -1.82 -3.47 -1.13
N ILE A 207 -1.40 -3.66 0.11
CA ILE A 207 -0.06 -4.16 0.44
C ILE A 207 -0.02 -5.69 0.33
N VAL A 208 -1.17 -6.35 0.54
CA VAL A 208 -1.30 -7.81 0.60
C VAL A 208 -2.27 -8.30 -0.46
N TYR A 209 -1.91 -9.39 -1.11
CA TYR A 209 -2.70 -10.00 -2.18
C TYR A 209 -2.86 -11.50 -1.98
N SER A 210 -3.95 -12.06 -2.51
CA SER A 210 -4.19 -13.51 -2.53
C SER A 210 -3.02 -14.27 -3.16
N GLY A 211 -2.65 -15.40 -2.55
CA GLY A 211 -1.54 -16.24 -3.00
C GLY A 211 -0.16 -15.87 -2.43
N GLN A 212 0.01 -14.69 -1.87
CA GLN A 212 1.19 -14.35 -1.05
C GLN A 212 1.15 -15.09 0.29
N LYS A 213 2.23 -15.02 1.07
CA LYS A 213 2.32 -15.59 2.42
C LYS A 213 2.55 -14.48 3.44
N ILE A 214 1.87 -14.59 4.58
CA ILE A 214 2.24 -13.90 5.79
C ILE A 214 3.20 -14.79 6.57
N LYS A 215 4.38 -14.25 6.90
CA LYS A 215 5.42 -14.90 7.70
C LYS A 215 5.65 -14.12 8.97
N THR A 216 5.64 -14.77 10.13
CA THR A 216 5.82 -14.10 11.42
C THR A 216 6.51 -15.01 12.43
N GLN A 217 7.18 -14.41 13.41
CA GLN A 217 7.66 -15.10 14.61
C GLN A 217 6.92 -14.53 15.81
N LEU A 218 6.22 -15.42 16.53
CA LEU A 218 5.42 -15.11 17.69
C LEU A 218 5.99 -15.79 18.93
N ILE A 219 5.92 -15.11 20.09
CA ILE A 219 6.38 -15.60 21.38
C ILE A 219 5.26 -15.40 22.41
N SER A 220 4.81 -16.46 23.03
CA SER A 220 3.80 -16.43 24.08
C SER A 220 4.44 -16.28 25.46
N ASN A 221 3.93 -15.33 26.26
CA ASN A 221 4.23 -15.18 27.69
C ASN A 221 2.91 -15.23 28.49
N SER A 222 2.08 -16.22 28.23
CA SER A 222 0.80 -16.45 28.89
C SER A 222 0.92 -17.62 29.87
N ILE A 223 0.42 -17.46 31.09
CA ILE A 223 0.42 -18.53 32.10
C ILE A 223 -0.45 -19.71 31.65
N LYS A 224 -1.47 -19.45 30.87
CA LYS A 224 -2.41 -20.42 30.30
C LYS A 224 -2.15 -20.60 28.80
N ASP A 225 -2.52 -21.78 28.30
CA ASP A 225 -2.47 -22.05 26.88
C ASP A 225 -3.40 -21.12 26.13
N ILE A 226 -2.90 -20.60 25.01
CA ILE A 226 -3.65 -19.72 24.12
C ILE A 226 -3.69 -20.27 22.70
N THR A 227 -4.72 -19.88 21.98
CA THR A 227 -4.84 -20.13 20.55
C THR A 227 -4.68 -18.81 19.81
N VAL A 228 -3.84 -18.81 18.81
CA VAL A 228 -3.57 -17.63 17.96
C VAL A 228 -4.00 -17.94 16.53
N ASN A 229 -4.72 -17.01 15.91
CA ASN A 229 -5.01 -17.02 14.48
C ASN A 229 -4.42 -15.77 13.83
N LEU A 230 -3.84 -15.93 12.67
CA LEU A 230 -3.65 -14.81 11.74
C LEU A 230 -4.98 -14.58 11.01
N PHE A 231 -5.25 -13.35 10.62
CA PHE A 231 -6.43 -13.07 9.81
C PHE A 231 -6.17 -12.01 8.76
N VAL A 232 -6.99 -12.04 7.70
CA VAL A 232 -7.16 -10.93 6.77
C VAL A 232 -8.60 -10.45 6.81
N LYS A 233 -8.82 -9.15 6.60
CA LYS A 233 -10.13 -8.61 6.26
C LYS A 233 -10.06 -8.00 4.87
N TYR A 234 -11.04 -8.28 4.03
CA TYR A 234 -11.13 -7.74 2.69
C TYR A 234 -12.46 -7.05 2.44
N TRP A 235 -12.49 -6.12 1.51
CA TRP A 235 -13.68 -5.43 1.10
C TRP A 235 -14.55 -6.33 0.20
N GLY A 236 -15.61 -6.88 0.76
CA GLY A 236 -16.54 -7.76 0.05
C GLY A 236 -17.79 -7.04 -0.41
N GLU A 237 -18.91 -7.77 -0.41
CA GLU A 237 -20.20 -7.26 -0.87
C GLU A 237 -20.64 -6.00 -0.13
N LYS A 238 -21.08 -4.98 -0.88
CA LYS A 238 -21.51 -3.66 -0.39
C LYS A 238 -20.43 -2.92 0.40
N ASP A 239 -19.18 -3.12 0.03
CA ASP A 239 -18.02 -2.57 0.73
C ASP A 239 -18.05 -2.85 2.24
N LYS A 240 -18.42 -4.06 2.63
CA LYS A 240 -18.31 -4.55 4.00
C LYS A 240 -17.04 -5.37 4.16
N LEU A 241 -16.39 -5.19 5.29
CA LEU A 241 -15.22 -6.00 5.64
C LEU A 241 -15.66 -7.43 5.98
N ILE A 242 -15.03 -8.39 5.31
CA ILE A 242 -15.21 -9.83 5.54
C ILE A 242 -13.90 -10.37 6.07
N LYS A 243 -13.96 -11.07 7.22
CA LYS A 243 -12.80 -11.66 7.89
C LYS A 243 -12.60 -13.11 7.48
N ILE A 244 -11.35 -13.49 7.21
CA ILE A 244 -10.92 -14.89 7.05
C ILE A 244 -9.77 -15.14 8.02
N ASN A 245 -9.90 -16.17 8.85
CA ASN A 245 -8.86 -16.60 9.79
C ASN A 245 -8.00 -17.72 9.16
N SER A 246 -6.76 -17.82 9.64
CA SER A 246 -5.91 -18.98 9.46
C SER A 246 -6.44 -20.19 10.26
N GLU A 247 -5.75 -21.32 10.11
CA GLU A 247 -5.80 -22.40 11.09
C GLU A 247 -5.41 -21.93 12.49
N ASP A 248 -5.73 -22.73 13.50
CA ASP A 248 -5.41 -22.49 14.91
C ASP A 248 -3.93 -22.81 15.19
N PHE A 249 -3.21 -21.86 15.78
CA PHE A 249 -1.86 -22.04 16.30
C PHE A 249 -1.91 -22.06 17.83
N PHE A 250 -1.70 -23.23 18.43
CA PHE A 250 -1.72 -23.40 19.88
C PHE A 250 -0.37 -23.00 20.47
N PHE A 251 -0.37 -22.22 21.55
CA PHE A 251 0.83 -21.79 22.24
C PHE A 251 0.76 -22.13 23.74
N GLN A 252 1.86 -22.69 24.23
CA GLN A 252 2.13 -22.81 25.65
C GLN A 252 2.93 -21.58 26.16
N ASN A 253 3.11 -21.52 27.49
CA ASN A 253 3.92 -20.45 28.08
C ASN A 253 5.37 -20.49 27.58
N ASN A 254 5.94 -19.34 27.26
CA ASN A 254 7.30 -19.16 26.73
C ASN A 254 7.59 -19.90 25.40
N GLU A 255 6.56 -20.30 24.68
CA GLU A 255 6.73 -20.96 23.38
C GLU A 255 6.98 -19.95 22.28
N ILE A 256 7.95 -20.28 21.39
CA ILE A 256 8.30 -19.50 20.21
C ILE A 256 7.88 -20.29 18.96
N LYS A 257 7.12 -19.67 18.07
CA LYS A 257 6.76 -20.27 16.78
C LYS A 257 7.05 -19.34 15.62
N ASN A 258 7.64 -19.93 14.57
CA ASN A 258 7.68 -19.33 13.24
C ASN A 258 6.46 -19.84 12.48
N ILE A 259 5.63 -18.92 12.01
CA ILE A 259 4.38 -19.21 11.31
C ILE A 259 4.46 -18.70 9.89
N GLU A 260 4.03 -19.50 8.95
CA GLU A 260 3.76 -19.11 7.59
C GLU A 260 2.31 -19.47 7.24
N TRP A 261 1.56 -18.49 6.74
CA TRP A 261 0.18 -18.67 6.31
C TRP A 261 -0.03 -18.16 4.90
N ASN A 262 -0.58 -19.00 4.04
CA ASN A 262 -0.94 -18.59 2.68
C ASN A 262 -2.17 -17.68 2.73
N VAL A 263 -2.05 -16.50 2.16
CA VAL A 263 -3.18 -15.56 2.03
C VAL A 263 -4.25 -16.16 1.14
N PRO A 264 -5.48 -16.33 1.64
CA PRO A 264 -6.54 -17.00 0.92
C PRO A 264 -7.02 -16.20 -0.30
N ASP A 265 -7.73 -16.87 -1.20
CA ASP A 265 -8.41 -16.20 -2.31
C ASP A 265 -9.56 -15.32 -1.79
N THR A 266 -9.50 -14.04 -2.09
CA THR A 266 -10.52 -13.04 -1.77
C THR A 266 -11.46 -12.75 -2.94
N HIS A 267 -11.45 -13.60 -3.97
CA HIS A 267 -12.28 -13.45 -5.18
C HIS A 267 -12.12 -12.07 -5.85
N SER A 268 -10.87 -11.65 -6.04
CA SER A 268 -10.51 -10.35 -6.62
C SER A 268 -10.78 -9.12 -5.76
N ASN A 269 -11.30 -9.30 -4.55
CA ASN A 269 -11.55 -8.18 -3.64
C ASN A 269 -10.27 -7.75 -2.91
N PRO A 270 -10.05 -6.44 -2.68
CA PRO A 270 -8.83 -5.95 -2.04
C PRO A 270 -8.81 -6.27 -0.54
N ILE A 271 -7.65 -6.71 -0.06
CA ILE A 271 -7.39 -6.96 1.35
C ILE A 271 -7.12 -5.63 2.04
N ALA A 272 -7.95 -5.32 3.04
CA ALA A 272 -7.93 -4.07 3.76
C ALA A 272 -7.09 -4.12 5.04
N GLN A 273 -7.04 -5.27 5.70
CA GLN A 273 -6.37 -5.45 6.98
C GLN A 273 -5.74 -6.82 7.10
N ILE A 274 -4.61 -6.87 7.79
CA ILE A 274 -4.04 -8.11 8.34
C ILE A 274 -3.99 -7.99 9.86
N GLY A 275 -4.12 -9.09 10.58
CA GLY A 275 -4.12 -9.02 12.04
C GLY A 275 -3.87 -10.35 12.72
N ILE A 276 -3.86 -10.28 14.04
CA ILE A 276 -3.65 -11.38 14.98
C ILE A 276 -4.83 -11.39 15.95
N ALA A 277 -5.44 -12.56 16.12
CA ALA A 277 -6.50 -12.83 17.09
C ALA A 277 -6.00 -13.86 18.12
N ILE A 278 -6.24 -13.61 19.38
CA ILE A 278 -5.86 -14.47 20.51
C ILE A 278 -7.13 -14.90 21.21
N SER A 279 -7.25 -16.20 21.49
CA SER A 279 -8.34 -16.80 22.27
C SER A 279 -7.80 -17.78 23.30
N SER A 280 -8.65 -18.15 24.27
CA SER A 280 -8.34 -19.20 25.22
C SER A 280 -9.60 -19.97 25.59
N SER A 281 -9.45 -21.27 25.90
CA SER A 281 -10.52 -22.12 26.38
C SER A 281 -10.84 -21.90 27.88
N GLU A 282 -9.99 -21.17 28.58
CA GLU A 282 -10.15 -20.81 29.99
C GLU A 282 -9.73 -19.35 30.21
N LYS A 283 -9.99 -18.82 31.41
CA LYS A 283 -9.60 -17.46 31.77
C LYS A 283 -8.06 -17.31 31.72
N ALA A 284 -7.56 -16.43 30.85
CA ALA A 284 -6.16 -16.20 30.61
C ALA A 284 -5.83 -14.71 30.60
N SER A 285 -4.65 -14.37 31.08
CA SER A 285 -4.01 -13.07 30.94
C SER A 285 -2.54 -13.29 30.63
N GLY A 286 -1.95 -12.38 29.84
CA GLY A 286 -0.56 -12.53 29.42
C GLY A 286 -0.20 -11.57 28.29
N THR A 287 0.89 -11.92 27.63
CA THR A 287 1.36 -11.17 26.45
C THR A 287 1.72 -12.14 25.32
N LEU A 288 1.49 -11.69 24.10
CA LEU A 288 2.02 -12.28 22.88
C LEU A 288 2.96 -11.27 22.24
N LEU A 289 4.22 -11.64 22.00
CA LEU A 289 5.15 -10.79 21.28
C LEU A 289 5.16 -11.15 19.80
N VAL A 290 5.11 -10.13 18.95
CA VAL A 290 5.34 -10.24 17.52
C VAL A 290 6.74 -9.73 17.26
N ASN A 291 7.70 -10.64 17.05
CA ASN A 291 9.08 -10.25 16.76
C ASN A 291 9.17 -9.54 15.40
N TYR A 292 8.53 -10.10 14.39
CA TYR A 292 8.33 -9.49 13.09
C TYR A 292 7.11 -10.08 12.39
N LEU A 293 6.61 -9.38 11.38
CA LEU A 293 5.65 -9.90 10.41
C LEU A 293 6.03 -9.38 9.03
N ASP A 294 6.09 -10.28 8.05
CA ASP A 294 6.40 -9.97 6.66
C ASP A 294 5.38 -10.55 5.70
N ILE A 295 5.32 -9.99 4.51
CA ILE A 295 4.50 -10.42 3.39
C ILE A 295 5.46 -10.82 2.29
N ILE A 296 5.46 -12.10 1.92
CA ILE A 296 6.43 -12.67 0.99
C ILE A 296 5.77 -13.39 -0.18
N GLY A 297 6.51 -13.49 -1.26
CA GLY A 297 6.09 -14.16 -2.50
C GLY A 297 5.23 -13.28 -3.40
N GLU A 298 5.07 -13.74 -4.60
CA GLU A 298 4.27 -13.10 -5.63
C GLU A 298 2.79 -13.48 -5.47
N PRO A 299 1.85 -12.64 -5.90
CA PRO A 299 0.43 -12.97 -5.86
C PRO A 299 0.10 -14.08 -6.85
N LYS A 300 -0.94 -14.83 -6.53
CA LYS A 300 -1.56 -15.77 -7.45
C LYS A 300 -3.05 -15.52 -7.48
N MET A 301 -3.48 -14.69 -8.41
CA MET A 301 -4.87 -14.26 -8.46
C MET A 301 -5.29 -13.77 -9.83
N THR A 302 -6.60 -13.74 -10.04
CA THR A 302 -7.23 -13.15 -11.23
C THR A 302 -8.07 -11.96 -10.80
N PHE A 303 -7.73 -10.79 -11.31
CA PHE A 303 -8.53 -9.58 -11.15
C PHE A 303 -9.67 -9.59 -12.14
N LYS A 304 -10.87 -9.84 -11.66
CA LYS A 304 -12.13 -9.76 -12.41
C LYS A 304 -13.15 -8.97 -11.59
N LYS A 305 -14.09 -8.33 -12.23
CA LYS A 305 -15.14 -7.62 -11.50
C LYS A 305 -15.96 -8.63 -10.67
N PRO A 306 -16.05 -8.44 -9.33
CA PRO A 306 -16.87 -9.30 -8.49
C PRO A 306 -18.36 -9.26 -8.90
N GLU A 307 -19.04 -10.38 -8.80
CA GLU A 307 -20.46 -10.52 -9.23
C GLU A 307 -21.41 -9.60 -8.46
N HIS A 308 -21.09 -9.29 -7.20
CA HIS A 308 -21.89 -8.39 -6.38
C HIS A 308 -21.81 -6.93 -6.80
N ILE A 309 -20.83 -6.54 -7.62
CA ILE A 309 -20.73 -5.19 -8.16
C ILE A 309 -21.70 -5.07 -9.35
N ALA A 310 -22.90 -4.59 -9.04
CA ALA A 310 -23.95 -4.43 -10.05
C ALA A 310 -23.53 -3.44 -11.15
N ASN A 311 -23.94 -3.74 -12.38
CA ASN A 311 -23.91 -2.74 -13.44
C ASN A 311 -24.95 -1.67 -13.08
N PRO A 312 -24.60 -0.37 -13.05
CA PRO A 312 -25.56 0.68 -12.76
C PRO A 312 -26.69 0.63 -13.79
N LYS A 313 -27.92 0.78 -13.31
CA LYS A 313 -29.08 0.91 -14.20
C LYS A 313 -28.89 2.15 -15.07
N ARG A 314 -29.22 2.01 -16.37
CA ARG A 314 -29.13 3.11 -17.34
C ARG A 314 -29.91 4.32 -16.83
N GLY A 315 -29.28 5.49 -16.72
CA GLY A 315 -29.92 6.74 -16.32
C GLY A 315 -29.80 7.11 -14.84
N VAL A 316 -29.15 6.31 -13.99
CA VAL A 316 -28.82 6.70 -12.62
C VAL A 316 -27.50 7.44 -12.63
N ALA A 317 -27.52 8.70 -12.20
CA ALA A 317 -26.30 9.46 -11.97
C ALA A 317 -25.45 8.76 -10.89
N PHE A 318 -24.12 8.79 -11.06
CA PHE A 318 -23.24 8.20 -10.05
C PHE A 318 -23.38 8.95 -8.75
N GLU A 319 -23.99 8.33 -7.79
CA GLU A 319 -23.86 8.74 -6.41
C GLU A 319 -22.45 8.36 -5.96
N THR A 320 -21.59 9.34 -5.94
CA THR A 320 -20.26 9.41 -5.32
C THR A 320 -19.25 8.26 -5.60
N PRO A 321 -18.00 8.59 -5.86
CA PRO A 321 -16.96 7.62 -6.23
C PRO A 321 -16.59 6.59 -5.16
N PHE A 322 -17.18 6.64 -3.97
CA PHE A 322 -16.71 5.89 -2.79
C PHE A 322 -17.60 4.75 -2.30
N TYR A 323 -18.85 4.68 -2.69
CA TYR A 323 -19.73 3.59 -2.25
C TYR A 323 -19.88 2.53 -3.35
N GLY A 324 -19.56 1.27 -3.00
CA GLY A 324 -19.67 0.12 -3.88
C GLY A 324 -18.50 -0.03 -4.86
N HIS A 325 -17.32 0.55 -4.57
CA HIS A 325 -16.22 0.58 -5.53
C HIS A 325 -14.82 0.29 -4.97
N MET A 326 -14.70 -0.31 -3.77
CA MET A 326 -13.37 -0.64 -3.22
C MET A 326 -12.58 -1.57 -4.15
N TRP A 327 -13.26 -2.45 -4.89
CA TRP A 327 -12.61 -3.22 -5.95
C TRP A 327 -11.94 -2.34 -7.01
N ARG A 328 -12.60 -1.26 -7.46
CA ARG A 328 -12.03 -0.35 -8.46
C ARG A 328 -10.85 0.45 -7.89
N ASN A 329 -10.94 0.83 -6.64
CA ASN A 329 -9.89 1.58 -5.95
C ASN A 329 -8.62 0.75 -5.72
N ASN A 330 -8.67 -0.58 -5.93
CA ASN A 330 -7.50 -1.48 -5.95
C ASN A 330 -6.48 -1.14 -7.06
N PHE A 331 -6.84 -0.26 -8.01
CA PHE A 331 -6.02 0.04 -9.17
C PHE A 331 -5.63 1.52 -9.22
N VAL A 332 -4.37 1.78 -9.53
CA VAL A 332 -3.93 3.11 -9.98
C VAL A 332 -4.47 3.34 -11.38
N GLN A 333 -5.16 4.47 -11.55
CA GLN A 333 -5.81 4.87 -12.79
C GLN A 333 -5.10 6.12 -13.31
N ALA A 334 -4.20 5.96 -14.27
CA ALA A 334 -3.58 7.08 -14.97
C ALA A 334 -3.92 6.98 -16.45
N ILE A 335 -5.20 7.15 -16.74
CA ILE A 335 -5.81 7.02 -18.06
C ILE A 335 -7.01 7.97 -18.18
N ASP A 336 -7.29 8.49 -19.34
CA ASP A 336 -8.36 9.47 -19.54
C ASP A 336 -9.73 8.91 -19.15
N LYS A 337 -9.97 7.63 -19.46
CA LYS A 337 -11.24 6.99 -19.14
C LYS A 337 -11.09 5.49 -18.86
N TRP A 338 -11.62 5.06 -17.71
CA TRP A 338 -11.81 3.67 -17.38
C TRP A 338 -13.27 3.38 -17.06
N GLU A 339 -13.91 2.57 -17.91
CA GLU A 339 -15.34 2.23 -17.83
C GLU A 339 -15.54 0.83 -17.24
N SER A 340 -15.39 0.71 -15.93
CA SER A 340 -15.59 -0.58 -15.21
C SER A 340 -17.05 -1.09 -15.19
N ARG A 341 -17.97 -0.31 -15.73
CA ARG A 341 -19.41 -0.64 -15.81
C ARG A 341 -19.77 -1.58 -16.93
N TRP A 342 -18.97 -1.58 -17.99
CA TRP A 342 -19.27 -2.40 -19.16
C TRP A 342 -19.16 -3.88 -18.83
N LYS A 343 -19.61 -4.72 -19.76
CA LYS A 343 -19.44 -6.18 -19.65
C LYS A 343 -17.97 -6.53 -19.47
N GLU A 344 -17.10 -5.85 -20.22
CA GLU A 344 -15.65 -5.89 -20.06
C GLU A 344 -15.22 -4.83 -19.02
N PRO A 345 -14.98 -5.20 -17.75
CA PRO A 345 -14.75 -4.25 -16.68
C PRO A 345 -13.45 -3.45 -16.81
N PHE A 346 -12.51 -3.93 -17.60
CA PHE A 346 -11.29 -3.21 -17.95
C PHE A 346 -11.36 -2.58 -19.34
N ARG A 347 -12.43 -1.85 -19.63
CA ARG A 347 -12.50 -1.01 -20.82
C ARG A 347 -11.84 0.33 -20.56
N ILE A 348 -10.69 0.56 -21.21
CA ILE A 348 -9.87 1.74 -21.02
C ILE A 348 -9.74 2.52 -22.33
N THR A 349 -9.68 3.85 -22.22
CA THR A 349 -9.48 4.76 -23.34
C THR A 349 -8.46 5.83 -22.97
N GLN A 350 -7.49 6.04 -23.86
CA GLN A 350 -6.51 7.12 -23.81
C GLN A 350 -6.61 7.94 -25.08
N ASN A 351 -6.93 9.22 -24.97
CA ASN A 351 -7.15 10.05 -26.15
C ASN A 351 -5.84 10.53 -26.80
N ILE A 352 -4.86 10.88 -25.96
CA ILE A 352 -3.55 11.37 -26.42
C ILE A 352 -2.46 10.77 -25.54
N GLY A 353 -1.46 10.16 -26.17
CA GLY A 353 -0.32 9.56 -25.51
C GLY A 353 -0.66 8.25 -24.81
N ARG A 354 0.06 7.92 -23.74
CA ARG A 354 -0.03 6.63 -23.04
C ARG A 354 -0.73 6.77 -21.70
N GLY A 355 -1.68 5.87 -21.46
CA GLY A 355 -2.35 5.74 -20.17
C GLY A 355 -2.29 4.31 -19.64
N VAL A 356 -2.29 4.15 -18.31
CA VAL A 356 -2.13 2.86 -17.64
C VAL A 356 -3.20 2.66 -16.57
N VAL A 357 -3.56 1.39 -16.37
CA VAL A 357 -4.32 0.91 -15.20
C VAL A 357 -3.55 -0.28 -14.63
N PHE A 358 -3.16 -0.20 -13.38
CA PHE A 358 -2.33 -1.24 -12.75
C PHE A 358 -2.58 -1.35 -11.25
N THR A 359 -2.14 -2.47 -10.66
CA THR A 359 -2.13 -2.74 -9.22
C THR A 359 -0.86 -3.49 -8.84
N GLY A 360 -0.53 -3.54 -7.56
CA GLY A 360 0.64 -4.26 -7.04
C GLY A 360 1.58 -3.39 -6.25
N ASN A 361 2.68 -3.99 -5.78
CA ASN A 361 3.66 -3.36 -4.91
C ASN A 361 5.10 -3.85 -5.17
N ASP A 362 6.03 -3.42 -4.35
CA ASP A 362 7.47 -3.73 -4.42
C ASP A 362 7.83 -5.20 -4.13
N LYS A 363 6.90 -5.99 -3.60
CA LYS A 363 7.13 -7.42 -3.30
C LYS A 363 6.99 -8.33 -4.51
N TRP A 364 6.39 -7.85 -5.60
CA TRP A 364 6.19 -8.63 -6.82
C TRP A 364 7.46 -8.60 -7.68
N LYS A 365 8.16 -9.72 -7.78
CA LYS A 365 9.46 -9.79 -8.48
C LYS A 365 9.43 -10.64 -9.73
N ASN A 366 9.14 -11.93 -9.61
CA ASN A 366 9.22 -12.89 -10.71
C ASN A 366 7.86 -13.54 -10.96
N TYR A 367 7.12 -13.04 -11.93
CA TYR A 367 5.74 -13.45 -12.18
C TYR A 367 5.36 -13.33 -13.65
N SER A 368 4.19 -13.83 -13.97
CA SER A 368 3.54 -13.66 -15.27
C SER A 368 2.24 -12.87 -15.11
N VAL A 369 1.99 -11.94 -16.01
CA VAL A 369 0.69 -11.29 -16.16
C VAL A 369 0.08 -11.73 -17.48
N SER A 370 -1.18 -12.18 -17.45
CA SER A 370 -1.89 -12.68 -18.63
C SER A 370 -3.30 -12.12 -18.73
N SER A 371 -3.75 -11.93 -19.96
CA SER A 371 -5.09 -11.45 -20.23
C SER A 371 -5.48 -11.71 -21.69
N LYS A 372 -6.76 -11.89 -21.92
CA LYS A 372 -7.38 -11.91 -23.24
C LYS A 372 -7.79 -10.48 -23.60
N LEU A 373 -6.99 -9.82 -24.43
CA LEU A 373 -7.15 -8.42 -24.80
C LEU A 373 -7.89 -8.27 -26.11
N ASN A 374 -8.79 -7.29 -26.18
CA ASN A 374 -9.45 -6.85 -27.40
C ASN A 374 -9.16 -5.39 -27.69
N PHE A 375 -8.68 -5.08 -28.88
CA PHE A 375 -8.28 -3.74 -29.30
C PHE A 375 -9.29 -3.17 -30.28
N HIS A 376 -9.92 -2.06 -29.91
CA HIS A 376 -10.94 -1.45 -30.76
C HIS A 376 -10.34 -0.47 -31.75
N LEU A 377 -9.52 0.48 -31.26
CA LEU A 377 -8.81 1.45 -32.07
C LEU A 377 -7.69 2.03 -31.20
N VAL A 378 -6.48 1.57 -31.39
CA VAL A 378 -5.31 2.02 -30.62
C VAL A 378 -4.12 2.22 -31.53
N LYS A 379 -3.21 3.10 -31.17
CA LYS A 379 -1.88 3.16 -31.76
C LYS A 379 -1.01 2.02 -31.25
N SER A 380 -1.06 1.76 -29.93
CA SER A 380 -0.51 0.57 -29.31
C SER A 380 -1.23 0.25 -27.99
N GLY A 381 -1.15 -1.00 -27.54
CA GLY A 381 -1.69 -1.40 -26.25
C GLY A 381 -1.28 -2.81 -25.87
N GLY A 382 -1.44 -3.15 -24.58
CA GLY A 382 -1.03 -4.46 -24.10
C GLY A 382 -0.94 -4.59 -22.60
N LEU A 383 -0.14 -5.56 -22.16
CA LEU A 383 0.14 -5.87 -20.76
C LEU A 383 1.36 -5.10 -20.26
N ILE A 384 1.34 -4.74 -18.97
CA ILE A 384 2.49 -4.16 -18.29
C ILE A 384 2.85 -4.95 -17.04
N ALA A 385 4.14 -5.01 -16.74
CA ALA A 385 4.71 -5.71 -15.59
C ALA A 385 5.83 -4.89 -14.94
N ARG A 386 6.13 -5.19 -13.66
CA ARG A 386 7.11 -4.47 -12.83
C ARG A 386 6.89 -2.96 -12.84
N VAL A 387 5.62 -2.59 -12.65
CA VAL A 387 5.23 -1.18 -12.62
C VAL A 387 5.68 -0.55 -11.31
N GLN A 388 6.60 0.41 -11.42
CA GLN A 388 7.15 1.21 -10.30
C GLN A 388 6.67 2.67 -10.39
N GLY A 389 5.59 2.92 -11.10
CA GLY A 389 5.01 4.24 -11.34
C GLY A 389 4.62 4.45 -12.80
N LEU A 390 4.12 5.63 -13.13
CA LEU A 390 3.55 5.94 -14.44
C LEU A 390 4.55 5.86 -15.59
N LYS A 391 5.84 6.01 -15.30
CA LYS A 391 6.92 6.03 -16.29
C LYS A 391 8.04 5.03 -16.00
N ARG A 392 7.70 3.90 -15.31
CA ARG A 392 8.64 2.82 -15.04
C ARG A 392 7.93 1.49 -15.09
N TYR A 393 8.02 0.77 -16.21
CA TYR A 393 7.44 -0.57 -16.39
C TYR A 393 7.96 -1.25 -17.64
N TYR A 394 7.82 -2.58 -17.72
CA TYR A 394 7.90 -3.33 -18.98
C TYR A 394 6.52 -3.47 -19.61
N ALA A 395 6.47 -3.50 -20.94
CA ALA A 395 5.24 -3.71 -21.69
C ALA A 395 5.40 -4.77 -22.79
N LEU A 396 4.39 -5.62 -22.94
CA LEU A 396 4.19 -6.45 -24.14
C LEU A 396 3.01 -5.86 -24.90
N GLU A 397 3.26 -5.30 -26.06
CA GLU A 397 2.30 -4.48 -26.80
C GLU A 397 2.13 -4.93 -28.24
N VAL A 398 0.89 -4.89 -28.73
CA VAL A 398 0.60 -4.85 -30.15
C VAL A 398 0.52 -3.40 -30.64
N THR A 399 0.85 -3.16 -31.89
CA THR A 399 0.78 -1.83 -32.52
C THR A 399 -0.07 -1.85 -33.80
N ALA A 400 -0.68 -0.72 -34.12
CA ALA A 400 -1.43 -0.55 -35.38
C ALA A 400 -0.55 -0.66 -36.66
N GLN A 401 0.77 -0.71 -36.50
CA GLN A 401 1.74 -0.93 -37.59
C GLN A 401 2.08 -2.43 -37.79
N ASN A 402 1.23 -3.33 -37.31
CA ASN A 402 1.44 -4.77 -37.41
C ASN A 402 2.76 -5.24 -36.77
N LYS A 403 3.02 -4.76 -35.54
CA LYS A 403 4.16 -5.17 -34.74
C LYS A 403 3.71 -5.66 -33.38
N LEU A 404 4.44 -6.64 -32.85
CA LEU A 404 4.43 -7.00 -31.43
C LEU A 404 5.79 -6.66 -30.84
N ARG A 405 5.79 -6.00 -29.69
CA ARG A 405 7.04 -5.54 -29.10
C ARG A 405 7.10 -5.76 -27.59
N ILE A 406 8.30 -5.99 -27.08
CA ILE A 406 8.65 -5.79 -25.67
C ILE A 406 9.32 -4.44 -25.57
N ALA A 407 8.73 -3.57 -24.76
CA ALA A 407 9.23 -2.23 -24.49
C ALA A 407 9.49 -2.02 -23.00
N LYS A 408 10.43 -1.12 -22.71
CA LYS A 408 10.70 -0.60 -21.38
C LYS A 408 10.32 0.87 -21.34
N MET A 409 9.44 1.23 -20.44
CA MET A 409 9.22 2.63 -20.08
C MET A 409 10.14 2.96 -18.90
N TYR A 410 11.12 3.83 -19.13
CA TYR A 410 12.00 4.38 -18.10
C TYR A 410 12.15 5.87 -18.33
N TYR A 411 11.14 6.65 -17.94
CA TYR A 411 10.83 8.02 -18.33
C TYR A 411 10.47 8.17 -19.81
N ASP A 412 11.26 7.61 -20.72
CA ASP A 412 11.01 7.52 -22.14
C ASP A 412 10.80 6.06 -22.57
N LEU A 413 10.14 5.85 -23.71
CA LEU A 413 9.87 4.52 -24.24
C LEU A 413 11.07 3.99 -25.02
N GLU A 414 11.64 2.91 -24.57
CA GLU A 414 12.69 2.13 -25.22
C GLU A 414 12.10 0.82 -25.79
N ILE A 415 12.29 0.56 -27.07
CA ILE A 415 11.91 -0.72 -27.68
C ILE A 415 13.07 -1.70 -27.48
N LEU A 416 12.87 -2.68 -26.59
CA LEU A 416 13.90 -3.70 -26.34
C LEU A 416 13.96 -4.75 -27.44
N LYS A 417 12.80 -5.14 -27.98
CA LYS A 417 12.67 -6.04 -29.11
C LYS A 417 11.33 -5.88 -29.80
N GLU A 418 11.31 -6.04 -31.13
CA GLU A 418 10.10 -5.95 -31.95
C GLU A 418 10.12 -7.04 -33.03
N ILE A 419 8.94 -7.56 -33.37
CA ILE A 419 8.73 -8.53 -34.45
C ILE A 419 7.53 -8.13 -35.28
N ASP A 420 7.47 -8.61 -36.54
CA ASP A 420 6.26 -8.53 -37.37
C ASP A 420 5.14 -9.36 -36.73
N PHE A 421 3.95 -8.82 -36.72
CA PHE A 421 2.78 -9.43 -36.10
C PHE A 421 1.53 -9.10 -36.90
N ASP A 422 0.81 -10.11 -37.33
CA ASP A 422 -0.45 -9.92 -38.05
C ASP A 422 -1.55 -9.50 -37.06
N PHE A 423 -1.81 -8.20 -37.01
CA PHE A 423 -2.70 -7.58 -36.04
C PHE A 423 -3.98 -7.06 -36.70
N GLU A 424 -5.10 -7.45 -36.15
CA GLU A 424 -6.43 -6.99 -36.55
C GLU A 424 -7.19 -6.39 -35.36
N PHE A 425 -7.84 -5.24 -35.57
CA PHE A 425 -8.74 -4.66 -34.59
C PHE A 425 -9.96 -5.57 -34.36
N PHE A 426 -10.59 -5.46 -33.20
CA PHE A 426 -11.76 -6.23 -32.76
C PHE A 426 -11.53 -7.75 -32.70
N THR A 427 -10.29 -8.17 -32.69
CA THR A 427 -9.86 -9.55 -32.51
C THR A 427 -9.32 -9.75 -31.09
N ASP A 428 -9.62 -10.91 -30.51
CA ASP A 428 -9.14 -11.28 -29.18
C ASP A 428 -7.73 -11.89 -29.25
N TYR A 429 -6.82 -11.43 -28.41
CA TYR A 429 -5.45 -11.94 -28.27
C TYR A 429 -5.18 -12.38 -26.85
N ASN A 430 -4.88 -13.66 -26.64
CA ASN A 430 -4.42 -14.16 -25.32
C ASN A 430 -2.93 -13.86 -25.17
N LEU A 431 -2.61 -12.77 -24.52
CA LEU A 431 -1.22 -12.37 -24.28
C LEU A 431 -0.79 -12.74 -22.86
N THR A 432 0.48 -13.15 -22.72
CA THR A 432 1.14 -13.31 -21.42
C THR A 432 2.49 -12.62 -21.47
N LEU A 433 2.75 -11.74 -20.50
CA LEU A 433 4.03 -11.11 -20.25
C LEU A 433 4.64 -11.74 -19.00
N GLN A 434 5.75 -12.42 -19.14
CA GLN A 434 6.51 -13.01 -18.04
C GLN A 434 7.77 -12.20 -17.77
N VAL A 435 8.03 -11.92 -16.50
CA VAL A 435 9.25 -11.26 -16.02
C VAL A 435 9.95 -12.17 -15.00
N ASN A 436 11.22 -12.44 -15.22
CA ASN A 436 12.04 -13.25 -14.34
C ASN A 436 13.48 -12.73 -14.34
N ASN A 437 13.91 -12.12 -13.24
CA ASN A 437 15.15 -11.34 -13.16
C ASN A 437 15.24 -10.34 -14.33
N GLY A 438 16.27 -10.31 -15.13
CA GLY A 438 16.37 -9.45 -16.34
C GLY A 438 15.70 -10.02 -17.61
N HIS A 439 15.12 -11.23 -17.55
CA HIS A 439 14.51 -11.88 -18.71
C HIS A 439 13.03 -11.53 -18.83
N ILE A 440 12.64 -11.05 -20.00
CA ILE A 440 11.27 -10.67 -20.34
C ILE A 440 10.82 -11.53 -21.53
N LYS A 441 9.67 -12.20 -21.37
CA LYS A 441 9.11 -13.10 -22.38
C LYS A 441 7.67 -12.74 -22.67
N GLY A 442 7.32 -12.72 -23.96
CA GLY A 442 5.96 -12.53 -24.45
C GLY A 442 5.43 -13.80 -25.12
N TYR A 443 4.20 -14.17 -24.73
CA TYR A 443 3.50 -15.34 -25.26
C TYR A 443 2.20 -14.91 -25.91
N LEU A 444 1.82 -15.61 -26.96
CA LEU A 444 0.50 -15.59 -27.58
C LEU A 444 -0.07 -17.00 -27.57
N ASP A 445 -1.27 -17.17 -27.01
CA ASP A 445 -1.93 -18.49 -26.86
C ASP A 445 -0.96 -19.55 -26.27
N ASP A 446 -0.28 -19.17 -25.17
CA ASP A 446 0.72 -19.97 -24.43
C ASP A 446 1.99 -20.33 -25.22
N LYS A 447 2.15 -19.85 -26.45
CA LYS A 447 3.36 -20.06 -27.26
C LYS A 447 4.30 -18.86 -27.09
N LEU A 448 5.55 -19.13 -26.76
CA LEU A 448 6.61 -18.10 -26.73
C LEU A 448 6.81 -17.54 -28.15
N ILE A 449 6.62 -16.24 -28.29
CA ILE A 449 6.73 -15.55 -29.59
C ILE A 449 7.82 -14.48 -29.60
N ILE A 450 8.15 -13.92 -28.44
CA ILE A 450 9.19 -12.89 -28.32
C ILE A 450 9.85 -13.00 -26.95
N GLU A 451 11.16 -12.83 -26.90
CA GLU A 451 11.91 -12.76 -25.64
C GLU A 451 13.12 -11.83 -25.76
N VAL A 452 13.50 -11.21 -24.65
CA VAL A 452 14.68 -10.34 -24.54
C VAL A 452 15.22 -10.37 -23.11
N GLU A 453 16.51 -10.13 -22.98
CA GLU A 453 17.17 -9.89 -21.69
C GLU A 453 17.51 -8.38 -21.58
N ASP A 454 16.95 -7.69 -20.58
CA ASP A 454 17.33 -6.33 -20.25
C ASP A 454 18.58 -6.33 -19.37
N LYS A 455 19.72 -5.91 -19.94
CA LYS A 455 21.01 -5.82 -19.25
C LYS A 455 21.35 -4.40 -18.77
N ASN A 456 20.52 -3.41 -19.18
CA ASN A 456 20.78 -2.03 -18.91
C ASN A 456 19.78 -1.48 -17.85
N ASN A 457 20.18 -1.54 -16.58
CA ASN A 457 19.36 -1.06 -15.48
C ASN A 457 17.95 -1.71 -15.45
N PRO A 458 17.87 -3.06 -15.31
CA PRO A 458 16.59 -3.76 -15.35
C PRO A 458 15.68 -3.31 -14.19
N LEU A 459 14.37 -3.28 -14.47
CA LEU A 459 13.39 -3.17 -13.41
C LEU A 459 13.25 -4.53 -12.74
N ASP A 460 13.35 -4.62 -11.42
CA ASP A 460 13.47 -5.85 -10.66
C ASP A 460 12.24 -6.21 -9.81
N PHE A 461 11.31 -5.26 -9.63
CA PHE A 461 10.05 -5.44 -8.91
C PHE A 461 8.96 -4.52 -9.46
N GLY A 462 7.73 -4.68 -8.97
CA GLY A 462 6.61 -3.78 -9.22
C GLY A 462 5.34 -4.48 -9.67
N GLY A 463 4.25 -3.74 -9.75
CA GLY A 463 2.91 -4.21 -10.07
C GLY A 463 2.69 -4.63 -11.52
N ALA A 464 1.44 -5.02 -11.82
CA ALA A 464 1.01 -5.48 -13.14
C ALA A 464 -0.29 -4.79 -13.57
N GLY A 465 -0.52 -4.70 -14.89
CA GLY A 465 -1.72 -4.09 -15.43
C GLY A 465 -1.75 -4.04 -16.94
N ILE A 466 -2.43 -3.02 -17.47
CA ILE A 466 -2.63 -2.79 -18.90
C ILE A 466 -2.30 -1.36 -19.29
N VAL A 467 -1.92 -1.19 -20.54
CA VAL A 467 -1.57 0.10 -21.16
C VAL A 467 -2.30 0.30 -22.48
N ALA A 468 -2.74 1.51 -22.75
CA ALA A 468 -3.25 1.93 -24.05
C ALA A 468 -2.58 3.23 -24.50
N GLU A 469 -2.31 3.36 -25.78
CA GLU A 469 -1.80 4.57 -26.41
C GLU A 469 -2.73 4.99 -27.56
N ASP A 470 -3.21 6.23 -27.50
CA ASP A 470 -4.07 6.85 -28.53
C ASP A 470 -5.21 5.92 -28.97
N GLY A 471 -6.10 5.54 -28.05
CA GLY A 471 -7.22 4.67 -28.41
C GLY A 471 -7.90 3.91 -27.26
N THR A 472 -8.62 2.87 -27.62
CA THR A 472 -9.47 2.08 -26.72
C THR A 472 -9.18 0.59 -26.82
N MET A 473 -9.03 -0.06 -25.67
CA MET A 473 -8.96 -1.53 -25.56
C MET A 473 -9.78 -2.01 -24.37
N CYS A 474 -10.03 -3.30 -24.32
CA CYS A 474 -10.76 -3.90 -23.20
C CYS A 474 -10.34 -5.34 -22.90
N THR A 475 -10.64 -5.76 -21.66
CA THR A 475 -10.56 -7.16 -21.22
C THR A 475 -11.54 -7.42 -20.07
N ASP A 476 -11.89 -8.70 -19.90
CA ASP A 476 -12.74 -9.16 -18.80
C ASP A 476 -11.96 -9.33 -17.51
N GLN A 477 -10.67 -9.68 -17.59
CA GLN A 477 -9.84 -10.01 -16.43
C GLN A 477 -8.35 -9.89 -16.71
N ILE A 478 -7.59 -9.71 -15.64
CA ILE A 478 -6.13 -9.72 -15.66
C ILE A 478 -5.67 -10.76 -14.62
N SER A 479 -4.88 -11.74 -15.01
CA SER A 479 -4.34 -12.78 -14.11
C SER A 479 -2.87 -12.56 -13.84
N VAL A 480 -2.47 -12.78 -12.58
CA VAL A 480 -1.07 -12.76 -12.13
C VAL A 480 -0.75 -14.09 -11.46
N SER A 481 0.40 -14.68 -11.82
CA SER A 481 0.81 -15.99 -11.31
C SER A 481 2.34 -16.16 -11.31
#